data_c4ac7a534d371c9315797653a05bc3b0
#
_entry.id   c4ac7a534d371c9315797653a05bc3b0
#
_cell.length_a   1.000
_cell.length_b   1.000
_cell.length_c   1.000
_cell.angle_alpha   90.00
_cell.angle_beta   90.00
_cell.angle_gamma   90.00
#
_symmetry.space_group_name_H-M   'P 1'
#
loop_
_entity.id
_entity.type
_entity.pdbx_description
1 polymer ?
#
loop_
_entity_poly.entity_id
_entity_poly.type
_entity_poly.pdbx_seq_one_letter_code
_entity_poly.pdbx_strand_id
1 'polypeptide(L)'
;IPLRLVGSEMCIRDSKQIDSIIDMEAVLQPKQLKFLSWIADYYQSPIGLVLRTAMPSLMLLESETEIVTHDWEQLPNAGSKNAILLLEQLETNSTYSIAQIQQLISIKNPYAILKELVADGFVSLKEEVYAKYAPKQQAEVILHPNVKGDDALKAVMDLLAVKPKQYKTLLTFLQQKAPVIMTEFSKIETVSPSSLKTLIKNEVLATHQRIMDRLPPKLTSDEPLTSLSDHQLEAKSAIETHWQTKDNVLLHGITGSGKTELYMHLIAQQLAKGKQVLFLVPEIGLTTQLMQRLYTFFGKQLAVYHSRYSPQERTETWNKILADKEQARLVLGAVSYTHLTLPT
;
A
#
# COMPACT_ATOMS: atom_id res chain seq x y z
N ILE A 1 -13.02 -8.39 13.18
CA ILE A 1 -13.75 -9.02 12.06
C ILE A 1 -13.11 -8.50 10.79
N PRO A 2 -12.58 -9.35 9.91
CA PRO A 2 -12.10 -8.92 8.62
C PRO A 2 -13.25 -8.28 7.84
N LEU A 3 -13.02 -7.10 7.29
CA LEU A 3 -14.04 -6.33 6.57
C LEU A 3 -14.15 -6.68 5.09
N ARG A 4 -13.24 -7.53 4.61
CA ARG A 4 -13.24 -8.00 3.23
C ARG A 4 -13.81 -9.40 3.18
N LEU A 5 -15.09 -9.46 2.94
CA LEU A 5 -15.84 -10.70 2.78
C LEU A 5 -16.42 -10.74 1.37
N VAL A 6 -16.26 -11.86 0.69
CA VAL A 6 -16.88 -12.13 -0.61
C VAL A 6 -18.19 -12.91 -0.37
N GLY A 7 -19.27 -12.51 -1.03
CA GLY A 7 -20.53 -13.24 -1.00
C GLY A 7 -21.62 -12.69 -0.08
N SER A 8 -21.51 -11.45 0.42
CA SER A 8 -22.55 -10.87 1.26
C SER A 8 -23.37 -9.79 0.57
N GLU A 9 -24.41 -10.14 -0.12
CA GLU A 9 -25.54 -9.22 -0.29
C GLU A 9 -26.40 -9.29 0.98
N MET A 10 -26.45 -8.18 1.73
CA MET A 10 -27.17 -8.07 2.98
C MET A 10 -28.65 -7.81 2.71
N CYS A 11 -29.38 -8.82 2.26
CA CYS A 11 -30.82 -8.89 2.40
C CYS A 11 -31.16 -9.76 3.61
N ILE A 12 -31.90 -9.20 4.57
CA ILE A 12 -32.25 -9.82 5.86
C ILE A 12 -33.01 -11.16 5.72
N ARG A 13 -33.45 -11.53 4.52
CA ARG A 13 -34.13 -12.80 4.22
C ARG A 13 -33.30 -13.83 3.44
N ASP A 14 -32.20 -13.44 2.81
CA ASP A 14 -31.35 -14.32 2.01
C ASP A 14 -29.85 -14.10 2.31
N SER A 15 -29.47 -14.20 3.58
CA SER A 15 -28.06 -14.14 3.96
C SER A 15 -27.33 -15.37 3.39
N LYS A 16 -26.48 -15.15 2.39
CA LYS A 16 -25.57 -16.17 1.87
C LYS A 16 -24.45 -16.42 2.87
N GLN A 17 -23.95 -17.63 2.88
CA GLN A 17 -22.75 -17.96 3.65
C GLN A 17 -21.55 -17.20 3.08
N ILE A 18 -20.57 -16.92 3.95
CA ILE A 18 -19.29 -16.35 3.55
C ILE A 18 -18.50 -17.43 2.83
N ASP A 19 -18.16 -17.22 1.56
CA ASP A 19 -17.41 -18.19 0.76
C ASP A 19 -15.93 -18.24 1.17
N SER A 20 -15.31 -17.08 1.36
CA SER A 20 -13.89 -16.99 1.73
C SER A 20 -13.54 -15.70 2.47
N ILE A 21 -12.41 -15.74 3.18
CA ILE A 21 -11.79 -14.58 3.81
C ILE A 21 -10.55 -14.22 2.98
N ILE A 22 -10.53 -13.02 2.43
CA ILE A 22 -9.44 -12.56 1.55
C ILE A 22 -8.23 -12.08 2.37
N ASP A 23 -8.48 -11.26 3.41
CA ASP A 23 -7.42 -10.74 4.26
C ASP A 23 -7.26 -11.62 5.51
N MET A 24 -6.08 -12.19 5.70
CA MET A 24 -5.77 -13.01 6.89
C MET A 24 -5.66 -12.16 8.16
N GLU A 25 -5.35 -10.88 8.02
CA GLU A 25 -5.26 -9.92 9.12
C GLU A 25 -6.37 -8.87 9.03
N ALA A 26 -6.76 -8.32 10.19
CA ALA A 26 -7.80 -7.31 10.26
C ALA A 26 -7.32 -5.99 9.63
N VAL A 27 -8.02 -5.52 8.60
CA VAL A 27 -7.75 -4.25 7.89
C VAL A 27 -8.09 -3.03 8.75
N LEU A 28 -9.01 -3.18 9.70
CA LEU A 28 -9.40 -2.16 10.67
C LEU A 28 -9.38 -2.73 12.09
N GLN A 29 -8.88 -1.94 13.02
CA GLN A 29 -8.91 -2.28 14.43
C GLN A 29 -10.32 -2.08 15.02
N PRO A 30 -10.71 -2.81 16.10
CA PRO A 30 -12.03 -2.68 16.73
C PRO A 30 -12.36 -1.25 17.17
N LYS A 31 -11.35 -0.48 17.63
CA LYS A 31 -11.54 0.94 18.00
C LYS A 31 -11.88 1.82 16.80
N GLN A 32 -11.24 1.57 15.65
CA GLN A 32 -11.55 2.27 14.42
C GLN A 32 -12.98 1.97 13.94
N LEU A 33 -13.39 0.70 13.98
CA LEU A 33 -14.75 0.31 13.63
C LEU A 33 -15.79 1.01 14.51
N LYS A 34 -15.56 1.04 15.82
CA LYS A 34 -16.44 1.75 16.75
C LYS A 34 -16.55 3.24 16.43
N PHE A 35 -15.42 3.88 16.10
CA PHE A 35 -15.39 5.28 15.71
C PHE A 35 -16.12 5.52 14.38
N LEU A 36 -15.90 4.68 13.38
CA LEU A 36 -16.58 4.79 12.09
C LEU A 36 -18.09 4.53 12.18
N SER A 37 -18.53 3.60 13.06
CA SER A 37 -19.94 3.39 13.37
C SER A 37 -20.54 4.64 14.03
N TRP A 38 -19.84 5.25 14.98
CA TRP A 38 -20.27 6.53 15.56
C TRP A 38 -20.40 7.64 14.50
N ILE A 39 -19.47 7.75 13.54
CA ILE A 39 -19.58 8.70 12.43
C ILE A 39 -20.83 8.41 11.59
N ALA A 40 -21.07 7.13 11.26
CA ALA A 40 -22.23 6.73 10.49
C ALA A 40 -23.55 7.16 11.17
N ASP A 41 -23.65 6.90 12.47
CA ASP A 41 -24.82 7.25 13.28
C ASP A 41 -24.98 8.78 13.40
N TYR A 42 -23.88 9.50 13.66
CA TYR A 42 -23.88 10.94 13.83
C TYR A 42 -24.30 11.68 12.55
N TYR A 43 -23.80 11.28 11.40
CA TYR A 43 -24.12 11.89 10.11
C TYR A 43 -25.29 11.21 9.38
N GLN A 44 -25.94 10.23 9.99
CA GLN A 44 -27.03 9.46 9.38
C GLN A 44 -26.65 8.90 8.00
N SER A 45 -25.42 8.40 7.90
CA SER A 45 -24.83 7.91 6.65
C SER A 45 -24.67 6.39 6.71
N PRO A 46 -24.87 5.67 5.60
CA PRO A 46 -24.63 4.24 5.55
C PRO A 46 -23.17 3.91 5.94
N ILE A 47 -22.99 2.93 6.83
CA ILE A 47 -21.66 2.54 7.31
C ILE A 47 -20.70 2.15 6.18
N GLY A 48 -21.19 1.53 5.10
CA GLY A 48 -20.38 1.21 3.93
C GLY A 48 -19.78 2.44 3.23
N LEU A 49 -20.53 3.55 3.18
CA LEU A 49 -20.03 4.80 2.61
C LEU A 49 -18.95 5.43 3.50
N VAL A 50 -19.17 5.40 4.82
CA VAL A 50 -18.18 5.89 5.80
C VAL A 50 -16.89 5.07 5.72
N LEU A 51 -16.98 3.75 5.67
CA LEU A 51 -15.84 2.84 5.52
C LEU A 51 -15.06 3.12 4.22
N ARG A 52 -15.80 3.28 3.10
CA ARG A 52 -15.21 3.60 1.81
C ARG A 52 -14.45 4.93 1.82
N THR A 53 -14.95 5.91 2.54
CA THR A 53 -14.31 7.24 2.66
C THR A 53 -13.09 7.20 3.59
N ALA A 54 -13.15 6.40 4.65
CA ALA A 54 -12.09 6.32 5.66
C ALA A 54 -10.88 5.51 5.22
N MET A 55 -11.05 4.54 4.33
CA MET A 55 -9.99 3.64 3.91
C MET A 55 -9.22 4.18 2.69
N PRO A 56 -7.91 3.89 2.57
CA PRO A 56 -7.19 4.13 1.33
C PRO A 56 -7.86 3.41 0.15
N SER A 57 -8.00 4.10 -0.98
CA SER A 57 -8.75 3.60 -2.14
C SER A 57 -8.27 2.23 -2.67
N LEU A 58 -6.96 1.96 -2.58
CA LEU A 58 -6.40 0.68 -3.04
C LEU A 58 -6.62 -0.48 -2.04
N MET A 59 -7.11 -0.19 -0.85
CA MET A 59 -7.52 -1.22 0.12
C MET A 59 -8.99 -1.63 -0.07
N LEU A 60 -9.74 -0.86 -0.85
CA LEU A 60 -11.09 -1.23 -1.23
C LEU A 60 -11.01 -2.31 -2.31
N LEU A 61 -11.74 -3.38 -2.08
CA LEU A 61 -11.90 -4.41 -3.10
C LEU A 61 -12.68 -3.85 -4.29
N GLU A 62 -12.28 -4.23 -5.47
CA GLU A 62 -13.10 -4.11 -6.67
C GLU A 62 -13.54 -5.51 -7.08
N SER A 63 -14.81 -5.62 -7.41
CA SER A 63 -15.32 -6.76 -8.14
C SER A 63 -15.35 -6.36 -9.62
N GLU A 64 -14.68 -7.12 -10.45
CA GLU A 64 -14.90 -7.08 -11.89
C GLU A 64 -15.74 -8.28 -12.27
N THR A 65 -16.75 -8.00 -13.08
CA THR A 65 -17.52 -9.06 -13.73
C THR A 65 -16.68 -9.57 -14.90
N GLU A 66 -16.20 -10.78 -14.78
CA GLU A 66 -15.55 -11.50 -15.86
C GLU A 66 -16.58 -12.29 -16.65
N ILE A 67 -16.45 -12.22 -17.97
CA ILE A 67 -17.25 -12.99 -18.92
C ILE A 67 -16.42 -14.21 -19.30
N VAL A 68 -16.84 -15.38 -18.88
CA VAL A 68 -16.21 -16.65 -19.21
C VAL A 68 -16.99 -17.27 -20.36
N THR A 69 -16.31 -17.47 -21.50
CA THR A 69 -16.88 -18.13 -22.67
C THR A 69 -16.80 -19.64 -22.51
N HIS A 70 -17.85 -20.33 -22.89
CA HIS A 70 -17.89 -21.78 -22.92
C HIS A 70 -17.51 -22.30 -24.32
N ASP A 71 -17.47 -23.61 -24.47
CA ASP A 71 -17.21 -24.23 -25.76
C ASP A 71 -18.50 -24.26 -26.60
N TRP A 72 -18.41 -23.91 -27.87
CA TRP A 72 -19.50 -24.04 -28.83
C TRP A 72 -18.99 -24.48 -30.18
N GLU A 73 -19.67 -25.46 -30.78
CA GLU A 73 -19.33 -25.97 -32.10
C GLU A 73 -19.97 -25.15 -33.22
N GLN A 74 -21.11 -24.53 -32.97
CA GLN A 74 -21.86 -23.75 -33.96
C GLN A 74 -22.42 -22.46 -33.33
N LEU A 75 -22.40 -21.39 -34.13
CA LEU A 75 -23.06 -20.12 -33.74
C LEU A 75 -24.57 -20.28 -33.72
N PRO A 76 -25.28 -19.55 -32.84
CA PRO A 76 -26.74 -19.65 -32.77
C PRO A 76 -27.39 -19.22 -34.07
N ASN A 77 -28.38 -20.02 -34.54
CA ASN A 77 -29.20 -19.67 -35.69
C ASN A 77 -30.25 -18.60 -35.39
N ALA A 78 -30.51 -18.31 -34.15
CA ALA A 78 -31.44 -17.30 -33.66
C ALA A 78 -30.76 -16.51 -32.53
N GLY A 79 -30.76 -15.18 -32.64
CA GLY A 79 -30.18 -14.29 -31.66
C GLY A 79 -30.12 -12.86 -32.21
N SER A 80 -29.85 -11.90 -31.36
CA SER A 80 -29.67 -10.52 -31.82
C SER A 80 -28.40 -10.43 -32.69
N LYS A 81 -28.44 -9.59 -33.71
CA LYS A 81 -27.26 -9.37 -34.60
C LYS A 81 -25.99 -9.03 -33.81
N ASN A 82 -26.15 -8.30 -32.72
CA ASN A 82 -25.01 -7.90 -31.86
C ASN A 82 -24.49 -9.07 -31.02
N ALA A 83 -25.34 -10.02 -30.64
CA ALA A 83 -24.90 -11.23 -29.92
C ALA A 83 -24.05 -12.14 -30.82
N ILE A 84 -24.51 -12.32 -32.07
CA ILE A 84 -23.77 -13.10 -33.07
C ILE A 84 -22.43 -12.45 -33.38
N LEU A 85 -22.42 -11.13 -33.68
CA LEU A 85 -21.19 -10.37 -33.93
C LEU A 85 -20.20 -10.45 -32.76
N LEU A 86 -20.69 -10.47 -31.51
CA LEU A 86 -19.84 -10.63 -30.36
C LEU A 86 -19.24 -12.03 -30.29
N LEU A 87 -20.05 -13.08 -30.48
CA LEU A 87 -19.56 -14.47 -30.47
C LEU A 87 -18.53 -14.75 -31.56
N GLU A 88 -18.65 -14.11 -32.72
CA GLU A 88 -17.67 -14.22 -33.83
C GLU A 88 -16.29 -13.64 -33.44
N GLN A 89 -16.24 -12.75 -32.48
CA GLN A 89 -15.00 -12.10 -32.02
C GLN A 89 -14.43 -12.70 -30.70
N LEU A 90 -15.21 -13.56 -30.04
CA LEU A 90 -14.78 -14.21 -28.81
C LEU A 90 -14.15 -15.57 -29.11
N GLU A 91 -13.08 -15.88 -28.37
CA GLU A 91 -12.51 -17.23 -28.34
C GLU A 91 -13.24 -18.08 -27.32
N THR A 92 -13.41 -19.35 -27.61
CA THR A 92 -14.00 -20.33 -26.68
C THR A 92 -13.07 -20.57 -25.48
N ASN A 93 -13.65 -20.94 -24.33
CA ASN A 93 -12.92 -21.22 -23.09
C ASN A 93 -11.96 -20.11 -22.65
N SER A 94 -12.33 -18.85 -22.93
CA SER A 94 -11.54 -17.66 -22.62
C SER A 94 -12.28 -16.76 -21.64
N THR A 95 -11.55 -15.83 -21.02
CA THR A 95 -12.11 -14.89 -20.05
C THR A 95 -11.90 -13.45 -20.54
N TYR A 96 -12.95 -12.66 -20.49
CA TYR A 96 -12.95 -11.27 -20.94
C TYR A 96 -13.51 -10.34 -19.85
N SER A 97 -12.92 -9.16 -19.73
CA SER A 97 -13.51 -8.09 -18.92
C SER A 97 -14.62 -7.36 -19.69
N ILE A 98 -15.53 -6.69 -18.98
CA ILE A 98 -16.56 -5.85 -19.60
C ILE A 98 -15.94 -4.80 -20.53
N ALA A 99 -14.80 -4.22 -20.14
CA ALA A 99 -14.09 -3.23 -20.93
C ALA A 99 -13.58 -3.79 -22.28
N GLN A 100 -13.08 -5.01 -22.31
CA GLN A 100 -12.67 -5.70 -23.53
C GLN A 100 -13.89 -5.98 -24.43
N ILE A 101 -14.99 -6.44 -23.87
CA ILE A 101 -16.24 -6.63 -24.61
C ILE A 101 -16.74 -5.32 -25.24
N GLN A 102 -16.70 -4.23 -24.47
CA GLN A 102 -17.08 -2.89 -24.97
C GLN A 102 -16.22 -2.45 -26.17
N GLN A 103 -14.92 -2.75 -26.14
CA GLN A 103 -14.00 -2.44 -27.23
C GLN A 103 -14.30 -3.27 -28.50
N LEU A 104 -14.55 -4.59 -28.30
CA LEU A 104 -14.82 -5.51 -29.41
C LEU A 104 -16.07 -5.09 -30.24
N ILE A 105 -17.16 -4.77 -29.56
CA ILE A 105 -18.42 -4.43 -30.24
C ILE A 105 -18.71 -2.93 -30.34
N SER A 106 -17.82 -2.08 -29.82
CA SER A 106 -17.98 -0.60 -29.80
C SER A 106 -19.30 -0.12 -29.18
N ILE A 107 -19.86 -0.85 -28.23
CA ILE A 107 -21.12 -0.54 -27.53
C ILE A 107 -20.81 -0.18 -26.07
N LYS A 108 -21.30 1.00 -25.63
CA LYS A 108 -21.08 1.47 -24.23
C LYS A 108 -21.75 0.59 -23.15
N ASN A 109 -22.86 -0.06 -23.49
CA ASN A 109 -23.60 -0.88 -22.54
C ASN A 109 -23.87 -2.28 -23.13
N PRO A 110 -23.01 -3.28 -22.87
CA PRO A 110 -23.14 -4.63 -23.42
C PRO A 110 -24.07 -5.53 -22.60
N TYR A 111 -24.61 -5.08 -21.47
CA TYR A 111 -25.34 -5.95 -20.52
C TYR A 111 -26.55 -6.67 -21.13
N ALA A 112 -27.28 -6.03 -22.04
CA ALA A 112 -28.42 -6.67 -22.69
C ALA A 112 -27.98 -7.86 -23.56
N ILE A 113 -26.90 -7.70 -24.31
CA ILE A 113 -26.29 -8.74 -25.14
C ILE A 113 -25.71 -9.86 -24.27
N LEU A 114 -24.99 -9.51 -23.20
CA LEU A 114 -24.43 -10.49 -22.27
C LEU A 114 -25.53 -11.31 -21.60
N LYS A 115 -26.66 -10.69 -21.20
CA LYS A 115 -27.80 -11.38 -20.62
C LYS A 115 -28.42 -12.40 -21.59
N GLU A 116 -28.51 -12.08 -22.88
CA GLU A 116 -28.94 -12.99 -23.92
C GLU A 116 -27.98 -14.19 -24.03
N LEU A 117 -26.67 -13.94 -24.14
CA LEU A 117 -25.66 -14.98 -24.27
C LEU A 117 -25.54 -15.87 -23.02
N VAL A 118 -25.81 -15.32 -21.82
CA VAL A 118 -25.89 -16.10 -20.59
C VAL A 118 -27.11 -17.02 -20.60
N ALA A 119 -28.25 -16.51 -21.06
CA ALA A 119 -29.48 -17.29 -21.12
C ALA A 119 -29.35 -18.44 -22.15
N ASP A 120 -28.62 -18.23 -23.22
CA ASP A 120 -28.36 -19.22 -24.26
C ASP A 120 -27.17 -20.16 -23.94
N GLY A 121 -26.49 -19.94 -22.78
CA GLY A 121 -25.43 -20.80 -22.28
C GLY A 121 -24.06 -20.64 -22.97
N PHE A 122 -23.86 -19.63 -23.82
CA PHE A 122 -22.57 -19.37 -24.50
C PHE A 122 -21.54 -18.75 -23.57
N VAL A 123 -21.98 -17.96 -22.60
CA VAL A 123 -21.12 -17.31 -21.62
C VAL A 123 -21.69 -17.45 -20.22
N SER A 124 -20.81 -17.38 -19.21
CA SER A 124 -21.20 -17.19 -17.81
C SER A 124 -20.53 -15.94 -17.25
N LEU A 125 -21.21 -15.34 -16.29
CA LEU A 125 -20.65 -14.19 -15.56
C LEU A 125 -20.03 -14.70 -14.26
N LYS A 126 -18.75 -14.42 -14.07
CA LYS A 126 -18.01 -14.71 -12.85
C LYS A 126 -17.61 -13.37 -12.23
N GLU A 127 -17.94 -13.16 -10.96
CA GLU A 127 -17.42 -12.03 -10.21
C GLU A 127 -16.09 -12.43 -9.59
N GLU A 128 -15.01 -11.83 -10.05
CA GLU A 128 -13.72 -11.93 -9.40
C GLU A 128 -13.46 -10.69 -8.53
N VAL A 129 -13.08 -10.95 -7.29
CA VAL A 129 -12.74 -9.90 -6.32
C VAL A 129 -11.23 -9.91 -6.15
N TYR A 130 -10.58 -8.81 -6.46
CA TYR A 130 -9.13 -8.70 -6.34
C TYR A 130 -8.70 -7.45 -5.56
N ALA A 131 -7.54 -7.56 -4.93
CA ALA A 131 -6.92 -6.46 -4.23
C ALA A 131 -6.07 -5.62 -5.22
N LYS A 132 -6.41 -4.34 -5.35
CA LYS A 132 -5.67 -3.40 -6.20
C LYS A 132 -4.24 -3.10 -5.73
N TYR A 133 -3.98 -3.26 -4.45
CA TYR A 133 -2.68 -2.94 -3.89
C TYR A 133 -1.68 -4.06 -4.16
N ALA A 134 -0.60 -3.69 -4.86
CA ALA A 134 0.60 -4.51 -4.97
C ALA A 134 1.78 -3.75 -4.36
N PRO A 135 2.51 -4.34 -3.39
CA PRO A 135 3.71 -3.73 -2.85
C PRO A 135 4.74 -3.56 -3.96
N LYS A 136 5.50 -2.46 -3.91
CA LYS A 136 6.62 -2.28 -4.83
C LYS A 136 7.68 -3.33 -4.52
N GLN A 137 7.95 -4.18 -5.50
CA GLN A 137 9.00 -5.18 -5.39
C GLN A 137 10.22 -4.74 -6.20
N GLN A 138 11.39 -5.05 -5.67
CA GLN A 138 12.65 -4.85 -6.36
C GLN A 138 13.46 -6.14 -6.30
N ALA A 139 13.95 -6.57 -7.46
CA ALA A 139 14.80 -7.75 -7.53
C ALA A 139 16.21 -7.39 -7.03
N GLU A 140 16.66 -8.11 -6.03
CA GLU A 140 18.03 -8.10 -5.52
C GLU A 140 18.75 -9.35 -5.99
N VAL A 141 20.04 -9.20 -6.31
CA VAL A 141 20.93 -10.31 -6.62
C VAL A 141 21.62 -10.73 -5.34
N ILE A 142 21.58 -12.02 -5.06
CA ILE A 142 22.24 -12.66 -3.92
C ILE A 142 23.06 -13.86 -4.40
N LEU A 143 24.01 -14.28 -3.60
CA LEU A 143 24.70 -15.56 -3.86
C LEU A 143 23.70 -16.72 -3.64
N HIS A 144 23.68 -17.67 -4.57
CA HIS A 144 22.78 -18.82 -4.43
C HIS A 144 23.12 -19.62 -3.16
N PRO A 145 22.14 -20.15 -2.42
CA PRO A 145 22.40 -20.92 -1.19
C PRO A 145 23.40 -22.06 -1.36
N ASN A 146 23.42 -22.72 -2.52
CA ASN A 146 24.33 -23.82 -2.85
C ASN A 146 25.80 -23.39 -2.99
N VAL A 147 26.07 -22.09 -3.13
CA VAL A 147 27.40 -21.52 -3.30
C VAL A 147 27.85 -20.77 -2.02
N LYS A 148 27.08 -20.87 -0.94
CA LYS A 148 27.44 -20.29 0.37
C LYS A 148 28.49 -21.19 1.04
N GLY A 149 29.73 -20.70 1.10
CA GLY A 149 30.88 -21.36 1.72
C GLY A 149 32.14 -21.18 0.87
N ASP A 150 33.28 -21.06 1.52
CA ASP A 150 34.54 -20.72 0.84
C ASP A 150 34.95 -21.80 -0.19
N ASP A 151 34.71 -23.07 0.13
CA ASP A 151 35.09 -24.18 -0.77
C ASP A 151 34.16 -24.27 -1.99
N ALA A 152 32.84 -24.08 -1.78
CA ALA A 152 31.87 -24.08 -2.88
C ALA A 152 32.10 -22.85 -3.81
N LEU A 153 32.39 -21.69 -3.24
CA LEU A 153 32.69 -20.51 -4.01
C LEU A 153 33.99 -20.66 -4.82
N LYS A 154 35.05 -21.23 -4.23
CA LYS A 154 36.31 -21.52 -4.95
C LYS A 154 36.08 -22.48 -6.11
N ALA A 155 35.36 -23.58 -5.90
CA ALA A 155 35.04 -24.53 -6.97
C ALA A 155 34.30 -23.85 -8.15
N VAL A 156 33.35 -22.97 -7.86
CA VAL A 156 32.63 -22.20 -8.89
C VAL A 156 33.56 -21.21 -9.59
N MET A 157 34.45 -20.54 -8.88
CA MET A 157 35.43 -19.64 -9.47
C MET A 157 36.40 -20.36 -10.40
N ASP A 158 36.86 -21.53 -10.04
CA ASP A 158 37.73 -22.38 -10.87
C ASP A 158 37.02 -22.85 -12.15
N LEU A 159 35.75 -23.24 -12.04
CA LEU A 159 34.91 -23.61 -13.21
C LEU A 159 34.66 -22.42 -14.14
N LEU A 160 34.58 -21.19 -13.59
CA LEU A 160 34.36 -19.99 -14.36
C LEU A 160 35.65 -19.35 -14.92
N ALA A 161 36.83 -19.84 -14.52
CA ALA A 161 38.11 -19.29 -14.98
C ALA A 161 38.26 -19.35 -16.51
N VAL A 162 37.67 -20.33 -17.17
CA VAL A 162 37.63 -20.48 -18.63
C VAL A 162 36.55 -19.62 -19.31
N LYS A 163 35.73 -18.91 -18.53
CA LYS A 163 34.61 -18.04 -19.01
C LYS A 163 34.78 -16.58 -18.52
N PRO A 164 35.64 -15.80 -19.11
CA PRO A 164 36.12 -14.54 -18.54
C PRO A 164 35.01 -13.52 -18.25
N LYS A 165 33.95 -13.48 -19.08
CA LYS A 165 32.83 -12.56 -18.87
C LYS A 165 32.00 -12.93 -17.64
N GLN A 166 31.73 -14.23 -17.43
CA GLN A 166 30.99 -14.71 -16.25
C GLN A 166 31.82 -14.59 -14.99
N TYR A 167 33.09 -14.93 -15.06
CA TYR A 167 34.04 -14.77 -13.96
C TYR A 167 34.13 -13.31 -13.51
N LYS A 168 34.27 -12.35 -14.44
CA LYS A 168 34.31 -10.92 -14.16
C LYS A 168 33.02 -10.44 -13.51
N THR A 169 31.87 -10.92 -14.00
CA THR A 169 30.54 -10.57 -13.42
C THR A 169 30.43 -11.09 -11.98
N LEU A 170 30.85 -12.31 -11.69
CA LEU A 170 30.87 -12.86 -10.34
C LEU A 170 31.83 -12.10 -9.42
N LEU A 171 33.05 -11.79 -9.87
CA LEU A 171 33.98 -10.96 -9.08
C LEU A 171 33.43 -9.60 -8.75
N THR A 172 32.80 -8.93 -9.73
CA THR A 172 32.16 -7.64 -9.50
C THR A 172 31.04 -7.75 -8.45
N PHE A 173 30.27 -8.84 -8.47
CA PHE A 173 29.25 -9.08 -7.44
C PHE A 173 29.87 -9.27 -6.05
N LEU A 174 30.94 -10.07 -5.93
CA LEU A 174 31.62 -10.33 -4.65
C LEU A 174 32.28 -9.08 -4.04
N GLN A 175 32.66 -8.11 -4.87
CA GLN A 175 33.18 -6.82 -4.42
C GLN A 175 32.09 -5.89 -3.86
N GLN A 176 30.84 -6.12 -4.20
CA GLN A 176 29.72 -5.35 -3.67
C GLN A 176 29.30 -5.88 -2.29
N LYS A 177 28.75 -4.99 -1.44
CA LYS A 177 28.09 -5.43 -0.20
C LYS A 177 26.73 -6.00 -0.59
N ALA A 178 26.61 -7.33 -0.59
CA ALA A 178 25.35 -8.00 -0.88
C ALA A 178 24.30 -7.72 0.24
N PRO A 179 23.01 -7.65 -0.09
CA PRO A 179 22.38 -7.84 -1.39
C PRO A 179 22.51 -6.63 -2.33
N VAL A 180 22.60 -6.87 -3.63
CA VAL A 180 22.76 -5.82 -4.65
C VAL A 180 21.51 -5.71 -5.51
N ILE A 181 21.03 -4.49 -5.72
CA ILE A 181 19.85 -4.24 -6.56
C ILE A 181 20.14 -4.63 -8.00
N MET A 182 19.34 -5.53 -8.58
CA MET A 182 19.56 -6.08 -9.91
C MET A 182 19.64 -5.02 -11.01
N THR A 183 18.82 -3.97 -10.93
CA THR A 183 18.81 -2.87 -11.91
C THR A 183 20.05 -1.98 -11.82
N GLU A 184 20.63 -1.82 -10.64
CA GLU A 184 21.87 -1.08 -10.44
C GLU A 184 23.08 -1.95 -10.83
N PHE A 185 23.06 -3.20 -10.44
CA PHE A 185 24.11 -4.16 -10.77
C PHE A 185 24.27 -4.34 -12.28
N SER A 186 23.15 -4.43 -13.00
CA SER A 186 23.16 -4.58 -14.46
C SER A 186 23.69 -3.35 -15.23
N LYS A 187 23.78 -2.18 -14.58
CA LYS A 187 24.35 -0.94 -15.18
C LYS A 187 25.86 -0.82 -15.02
N ILE A 188 26.47 -1.66 -14.19
CA ILE A 188 27.92 -1.63 -13.99
C ILE A 188 28.59 -2.11 -15.28
N GLU A 189 29.50 -1.34 -15.82
CA GLU A 189 30.17 -1.59 -17.12
C GLU A 189 30.84 -2.98 -17.20
N THR A 190 31.30 -3.50 -16.06
CA THR A 190 31.93 -4.83 -15.97
C THR A 190 30.94 -5.98 -15.97
N VAL A 191 29.63 -5.70 -15.84
CA VAL A 191 28.56 -6.70 -15.74
C VAL A 191 27.85 -6.87 -17.08
N SER A 192 27.98 -8.03 -17.68
CA SER A 192 27.25 -8.37 -18.90
C SER A 192 25.85 -8.93 -18.53
N PRO A 193 24.75 -8.36 -19.06
CA PRO A 193 23.40 -8.86 -18.79
C PRO A 193 23.20 -10.36 -19.15
N SER A 194 23.87 -10.82 -20.24
CA SER A 194 23.84 -12.22 -20.64
C SER A 194 24.59 -13.12 -19.65
N SER A 195 25.74 -12.67 -19.13
CA SER A 195 26.50 -13.38 -18.11
C SER A 195 25.74 -13.47 -16.80
N LEU A 196 25.07 -12.37 -16.38
CA LEU A 196 24.22 -12.35 -15.19
C LEU A 196 23.07 -13.36 -15.30
N LYS A 197 22.35 -13.38 -16.42
CA LYS A 197 21.29 -14.37 -16.67
C LYS A 197 21.81 -15.81 -16.63
N THR A 198 23.01 -16.06 -17.18
CA THR A 198 23.63 -17.38 -17.17
C THR A 198 24.05 -17.80 -15.77
N LEU A 199 24.60 -16.90 -14.96
CA LEU A 199 24.97 -17.17 -13.56
C LEU A 199 23.73 -17.48 -12.70
N ILE A 200 22.60 -16.81 -12.96
CA ILE A 200 21.34 -17.10 -12.29
C ILE A 200 20.79 -18.47 -12.74
N LYS A 201 20.82 -18.77 -14.04
CA LYS A 201 20.38 -20.05 -14.58
C LYS A 201 21.20 -21.23 -14.06
N ASN A 202 22.49 -21.01 -13.83
CA ASN A 202 23.42 -22.03 -13.34
C ASN A 202 23.46 -22.08 -11.79
N GLU A 203 22.52 -21.45 -11.10
CA GLU A 203 22.41 -21.46 -9.64
C GLU A 203 23.67 -20.96 -8.90
N VAL A 204 24.45 -20.09 -9.54
CA VAL A 204 25.59 -19.41 -8.91
C VAL A 204 25.12 -18.17 -8.17
N LEU A 205 24.23 -17.40 -8.81
CA LEU A 205 23.53 -16.25 -8.25
C LEU A 205 22.03 -16.57 -8.19
N ALA A 206 21.33 -15.95 -7.29
CA ALA A 206 19.88 -16.03 -7.18
C ALA A 206 19.26 -14.65 -7.16
N THR A 207 18.01 -14.54 -7.53
CA THR A 207 17.23 -13.30 -7.40
C THR A 207 16.28 -13.44 -6.22
N HIS A 208 16.29 -12.43 -5.36
CA HIS A 208 15.35 -12.28 -4.26
C HIS A 208 14.46 -11.06 -4.49
N GLN A 209 13.14 -11.21 -4.34
CA GLN A 209 12.22 -10.09 -4.43
C GLN A 209 12.11 -9.43 -3.06
N ARG A 210 12.58 -8.20 -2.96
CA ARG A 210 12.44 -7.40 -1.75
C ARG A 210 11.31 -6.39 -1.90
N ILE A 211 10.45 -6.32 -0.91
CA ILE A 211 9.44 -5.25 -0.83
C ILE A 211 10.16 -3.95 -0.50
N MET A 212 10.02 -2.98 -1.39
CA MET A 212 10.60 -1.66 -1.24
C MET A 212 9.59 -0.66 -0.71
N ASP A 213 10.03 0.14 0.23
CA ASP A 213 9.28 1.29 0.71
C ASP A 213 9.31 2.40 -0.37
N ARG A 214 8.15 2.86 -0.83
CA ARG A 214 8.05 4.01 -1.75
C ARG A 214 8.31 5.33 -1.03
N LEU A 215 8.21 5.32 0.28
CA LEU A 215 8.47 6.51 1.08
C LEU A 215 9.97 6.83 1.08
N PRO A 216 10.34 8.11 1.09
CA PRO A 216 11.74 8.51 1.04
C PRO A 216 12.52 7.92 2.21
N PRO A 217 13.81 7.57 2.01
CA PRO A 217 14.67 7.09 3.08
C PRO A 217 14.69 8.11 4.22
N LYS A 218 14.41 7.63 5.41
CA LYS A 218 14.30 8.48 6.59
C LYS A 218 15.69 8.94 7.00
N LEU A 219 15.93 10.23 6.94
CA LEU A 219 17.10 10.86 7.57
C LEU A 219 16.89 10.72 9.08
N THR A 220 17.71 9.93 9.72
CA THR A 220 17.78 9.88 11.18
C THR A 220 19.02 10.66 11.59
N SER A 221 18.86 11.65 12.45
CA SER A 221 19.95 12.19 13.25
C SER A 221 19.68 11.81 14.71
N ASP A 222 20.73 11.51 15.41
CA ASP A 222 20.69 11.28 16.87
C ASP A 222 20.78 12.62 17.64
N GLU A 223 20.42 13.72 16.99
CA GLU A 223 20.45 15.03 17.62
C GLU A 223 19.36 15.13 18.70
N PRO A 224 19.70 15.60 19.90
CA PRO A 224 18.71 15.81 20.95
C PRO A 224 17.77 16.96 20.56
N LEU A 225 16.54 16.92 21.06
CA LEU A 225 15.60 18.03 20.93
C LEU A 225 16.21 19.30 21.54
N THR A 226 15.95 20.44 20.92
CA THR A 226 16.37 21.76 21.42
C THR A 226 15.82 21.97 22.83
N SER A 227 16.63 22.50 23.75
CA SER A 227 16.16 22.80 25.11
C SER A 227 15.03 23.82 25.09
N LEU A 228 14.01 23.57 25.91
CA LEU A 228 12.89 24.49 26.10
C LEU A 228 13.32 25.69 26.95
N SER A 229 12.81 26.87 26.64
CA SER A 229 12.95 28.06 27.50
C SER A 229 12.10 27.92 28.78
N ASP A 230 12.35 28.74 29.79
CA ASP A 230 11.64 28.70 31.07
C ASP A 230 10.12 28.82 30.89
N HIS A 231 9.66 29.73 30.03
CA HIS A 231 8.23 29.89 29.71
C HIS A 231 7.64 28.64 29.00
N GLN A 232 8.42 27.97 28.15
CA GLN A 232 7.97 26.75 27.49
C GLN A 232 7.92 25.57 28.47
N LEU A 233 8.86 25.50 29.41
CA LEU A 233 8.86 24.49 30.48
C LEU A 233 7.65 24.69 31.42
N GLU A 234 7.33 25.93 31.77
CA GLU A 234 6.15 26.27 32.55
C GLU A 234 4.86 25.86 31.81
N ALA A 235 4.74 26.21 30.53
CA ALA A 235 3.62 25.81 29.70
C ALA A 235 3.49 24.29 29.57
N LYS A 236 4.60 23.57 29.40
CA LYS A 236 4.63 22.11 29.37
C LYS A 236 4.12 21.50 30.66
N SER A 237 4.62 21.99 31.79
CA SER A 237 4.21 21.52 33.13
C SER A 237 2.70 21.76 33.36
N ALA A 238 2.20 22.92 32.95
CA ALA A 238 0.77 23.23 33.03
C ALA A 238 -0.08 22.26 32.20
N ILE A 239 0.32 21.96 30.94
CA ILE A 239 -0.35 20.99 30.09
C ILE A 239 -0.37 19.59 30.74
N GLU A 240 0.76 19.13 31.26
CA GLU A 240 0.88 17.83 31.91
C GLU A 240 0.00 17.73 33.18
N THR A 241 -0.09 18.80 33.93
CA THR A 241 -0.97 18.88 35.10
C THR A 241 -2.44 18.81 34.69
N HIS A 242 -2.83 19.57 33.66
CA HIS A 242 -4.21 19.54 33.18
C HIS A 242 -4.60 18.17 32.59
N TRP A 243 -3.70 17.44 31.95
CA TRP A 243 -3.96 16.09 31.42
C TRP A 243 -4.23 15.04 32.49
N GLN A 244 -3.95 15.33 33.76
CA GLN A 244 -4.31 14.42 34.85
C GLN A 244 -5.82 14.41 35.13
N THR A 245 -6.50 15.50 34.82
CA THR A 245 -7.93 15.68 35.14
C THR A 245 -8.81 16.04 33.95
N LYS A 246 -8.21 16.39 32.81
CA LYS A 246 -8.93 16.85 31.61
C LYS A 246 -8.41 16.18 30.34
N ASP A 247 -9.32 15.83 29.46
CA ASP A 247 -8.99 15.21 28.17
C ASP A 247 -8.49 16.21 27.14
N ASN A 248 -8.87 17.49 27.25
CA ASN A 248 -8.59 18.53 26.28
C ASN A 248 -7.87 19.72 26.91
N VAL A 249 -6.80 20.18 26.28
CA VAL A 249 -6.04 21.38 26.69
C VAL A 249 -5.84 22.29 25.48
N LEU A 250 -6.15 23.57 25.62
CA LEU A 250 -5.89 24.58 24.60
C LEU A 250 -4.57 25.29 24.89
N LEU A 251 -3.60 25.17 24.00
CA LEU A 251 -2.38 25.97 24.04
C LEU A 251 -2.55 27.21 23.15
N HIS A 252 -2.73 28.37 23.74
CA HIS A 252 -2.80 29.63 23.04
C HIS A 252 -1.43 30.32 22.99
N GLY A 253 -1.00 30.76 21.82
CA GLY A 253 0.29 31.44 21.65
C GLY A 253 0.41 32.09 20.27
N ILE A 254 1.13 33.19 20.18
CA ILE A 254 1.38 33.92 18.94
C ILE A 254 2.29 33.11 18.00
N THR A 255 2.34 33.49 16.72
CA THR A 255 3.27 32.91 15.75
C THR A 255 4.71 33.16 16.20
N GLY A 256 5.58 32.16 16.10
CA GLY A 256 6.99 32.29 16.55
C GLY A 256 7.21 32.05 18.04
N SER A 257 6.19 31.84 18.88
CA SER A 257 6.36 31.56 20.31
C SER A 257 6.97 30.19 20.64
N GLY A 258 7.34 29.39 19.64
CA GLY A 258 7.96 28.10 19.84
C GLY A 258 6.98 26.95 20.14
N LYS A 259 5.69 27.08 19.81
CA LYS A 259 4.69 26.01 19.98
C LYS A 259 5.13 24.67 19.38
N THR A 260 5.78 24.71 18.23
CA THR A 260 6.26 23.49 17.57
C THR A 260 7.31 22.76 18.40
N GLU A 261 8.21 23.50 19.06
CA GLU A 261 9.18 22.89 19.99
C GLU A 261 8.47 22.19 21.15
N LEU A 262 7.52 22.88 21.75
CA LEU A 262 6.73 22.31 22.83
C LEU A 262 5.99 21.04 22.38
N TYR A 263 5.38 21.05 21.19
CA TYR A 263 4.74 19.86 20.65
C TYR A 263 5.73 18.72 20.43
N MET A 264 6.95 18.99 19.93
CA MET A 264 7.97 17.96 19.73
C MET A 264 8.36 17.28 21.06
N HIS A 265 8.51 18.05 22.13
CA HIS A 265 8.78 17.51 23.46
C HIS A 265 7.61 16.68 24.01
N LEU A 266 6.38 17.13 23.84
CA LEU A 266 5.19 16.38 24.25
C LEU A 266 5.03 15.09 23.44
N ILE A 267 5.29 15.13 22.14
CA ILE A 267 5.31 13.95 21.25
C ILE A 267 6.36 12.95 21.76
N ALA A 268 7.61 13.39 21.94
CA ALA A 268 8.68 12.52 22.40
C ALA A 268 8.34 11.84 23.74
N GLN A 269 7.75 12.57 24.66
CA GLN A 269 7.32 12.03 25.94
C GLN A 269 6.22 10.95 25.79
N GLN A 270 5.25 11.14 24.90
CA GLN A 270 4.20 10.14 24.68
C GLN A 270 4.75 8.90 23.96
N LEU A 271 5.65 9.09 22.99
CA LEU A 271 6.33 7.99 22.31
C LEU A 271 7.19 7.17 23.28
N ALA A 272 7.90 7.83 24.21
CA ALA A 272 8.67 7.15 25.27
C ALA A 272 7.78 6.31 26.20
N LYS A 273 6.51 6.71 26.40
CA LYS A 273 5.51 5.93 27.15
C LYS A 273 4.89 4.79 26.31
N GLY A 274 5.39 4.54 25.10
CA GLY A 274 4.87 3.51 24.21
C GLY A 274 3.52 3.85 23.56
N LYS A 275 3.07 5.11 23.61
CA LYS A 275 1.81 5.56 23.02
C LYS A 275 1.99 5.95 21.56
N GLN A 276 0.92 5.88 20.78
CA GLN A 276 0.85 6.49 19.46
C GLN A 276 0.40 7.96 19.58
N VAL A 277 0.91 8.79 18.68
CA VAL A 277 0.57 10.22 18.60
C VAL A 277 0.06 10.54 17.20
N LEU A 278 -1.10 11.19 17.13
CA LEU A 278 -1.63 11.78 15.92
C LEU A 278 -1.38 13.29 15.96
N PHE A 279 -0.51 13.77 15.07
CA PHE A 279 -0.21 15.19 14.94
C PHE A 279 -0.89 15.75 13.69
N LEU A 280 -1.96 16.51 13.88
CA LEU A 280 -2.73 17.09 12.81
C LEU A 280 -2.34 18.57 12.60
N VAL A 281 -2.03 18.92 11.36
CA VAL A 281 -1.72 20.30 10.99
C VAL A 281 -2.61 20.73 9.81
N PRO A 282 -2.89 22.04 9.67
CA PRO A 282 -3.49 22.56 8.44
C PRO A 282 -2.66 22.16 7.22
N GLU A 283 -3.29 21.93 6.06
CA GLU A 283 -2.57 21.55 4.84
C GLU A 283 -1.47 22.56 4.48
N ILE A 284 -1.75 23.86 4.67
CA ILE A 284 -0.77 24.95 4.51
C ILE A 284 0.37 24.90 5.55
N GLY A 285 0.15 24.29 6.70
CA GLY A 285 1.16 24.08 7.75
C GLY A 285 2.07 22.89 7.50
N LEU A 286 1.69 22.00 6.57
CA LEU A 286 2.50 20.83 6.20
C LEU A 286 3.63 21.25 5.26
N THR A 287 4.59 21.98 5.78
CA THR A 287 5.75 22.45 5.03
C THR A 287 6.83 21.38 4.96
N THR A 288 7.65 21.44 3.92
CA THR A 288 8.84 20.57 3.79
C THR A 288 9.76 20.72 5.01
N GLN A 289 9.88 21.95 5.53
CA GLN A 289 10.69 22.24 6.71
C GLN A 289 10.16 21.54 7.97
N LEU A 290 8.86 21.56 8.23
CA LEU A 290 8.26 20.88 9.38
C LEU A 290 8.47 19.35 9.24
N MET A 291 8.20 18.79 8.05
CA MET A 291 8.41 17.37 7.79
C MET A 291 9.86 16.96 7.99
N GLN A 292 10.79 17.71 7.42
CA GLN A 292 12.23 17.42 7.55
C GLN A 292 12.65 17.46 9.02
N ARG A 293 12.19 18.45 9.77
CA ARG A 293 12.46 18.59 11.19
C ARG A 293 11.94 17.39 11.99
N LEU A 294 10.69 16.99 11.76
CA LEU A 294 10.12 15.80 12.41
C LEU A 294 10.85 14.52 12.02
N TYR A 295 11.27 14.37 10.76
CA TYR A 295 12.09 13.23 10.33
C TYR A 295 13.45 13.18 11.04
N THR A 296 14.09 14.34 11.23
CA THR A 296 15.37 14.42 11.95
C THR A 296 15.28 13.85 13.35
N PHE A 297 14.23 14.18 14.10
CA PHE A 297 14.11 13.75 15.49
C PHE A 297 13.41 12.41 15.70
N PHE A 298 12.40 12.11 14.89
CA PHE A 298 11.56 10.92 15.09
C PHE A 298 11.83 9.79 14.08
N GLY A 299 12.56 10.06 13.02
CA GLY A 299 13.05 9.07 12.08
C GLY A 299 12.01 8.04 11.65
N LYS A 300 12.26 6.77 11.96
CA LYS A 300 11.39 5.64 11.62
C LYS A 300 10.03 5.65 12.33
N GLN A 301 9.90 6.37 13.42
CA GLN A 301 8.64 6.47 14.16
C GLN A 301 7.63 7.41 13.49
N LEU A 302 8.07 8.28 12.57
CA LEU A 302 7.20 9.19 11.84
C LEU A 302 6.59 8.53 10.60
N ALA A 303 5.27 8.56 10.54
CA ALA A 303 4.48 8.24 9.35
C ALA A 303 3.75 9.52 8.90
N VAL A 304 3.88 9.89 7.63
CA VAL A 304 3.20 11.06 7.07
C VAL A 304 2.02 10.59 6.21
N TYR A 305 0.86 11.20 6.39
CA TYR A 305 -0.35 10.89 5.64
C TYR A 305 -1.01 12.18 5.14
N HIS A 306 -0.94 12.42 3.83
CA HIS A 306 -1.55 13.62 3.23
C HIS A 306 -2.03 13.39 1.80
N SER A 307 -2.80 14.35 1.28
CA SER A 307 -3.45 14.29 -0.04
C SER A 307 -2.48 14.21 -1.23
N ARG A 308 -1.25 14.74 -1.09
CA ARG A 308 -0.23 14.72 -2.14
C ARG A 308 0.42 13.35 -2.33
N TYR A 309 0.29 12.44 -1.37
CA TYR A 309 0.76 11.07 -1.53
C TYR A 309 -0.12 10.32 -2.52
N SER A 310 0.52 9.53 -3.36
CA SER A 310 -0.17 8.62 -4.26
C SER A 310 -1.04 7.61 -3.49
N PRO A 311 -2.06 7.02 -4.10
CA PRO A 311 -2.85 5.97 -3.46
C PRO A 311 -2.00 4.82 -2.90
N GLN A 312 -0.91 4.46 -3.59
CA GLN A 312 0.03 3.43 -3.16
C GLN A 312 0.77 3.83 -1.87
N GLU A 313 1.33 5.04 -1.83
CA GLU A 313 2.03 5.56 -0.64
C GLU A 313 1.11 5.68 0.57
N ARG A 314 -0.14 6.11 0.36
CA ARG A 314 -1.15 6.16 1.43
C ARG A 314 -1.47 4.77 1.97
N THR A 315 -1.60 3.78 1.09
CA THR A 315 -1.83 2.39 1.49
C THR A 315 -0.63 1.80 2.23
N GLU A 316 0.59 2.07 1.78
CA GLU A 316 1.80 1.65 2.49
C GLU A 316 1.91 2.27 3.88
N THR A 317 1.61 3.58 3.98
CA THR A 317 1.58 4.28 5.27
C THR A 317 0.54 3.67 6.21
N TRP A 318 -0.66 3.39 5.71
CA TRP A 318 -1.73 2.74 6.47
C TRP A 318 -1.30 1.36 6.99
N ASN A 319 -0.76 0.51 6.11
CA ASN A 319 -0.29 -0.82 6.47
C ASN A 319 0.84 -0.76 7.52
N LYS A 320 1.76 0.21 7.42
CA LYS A 320 2.81 0.42 8.44
C LYS A 320 2.24 0.79 9.80
N ILE A 321 1.23 1.66 9.83
CA ILE A 321 0.57 2.06 11.09
C ILE A 321 -0.15 0.86 11.71
N LEU A 322 -0.70 -0.06 10.92
CA LEU A 322 -1.37 -1.26 11.41
C LEU A 322 -0.39 -2.35 11.88
N ALA A 323 0.66 -2.60 11.09
CA ALA A 323 1.53 -3.76 11.28
C ALA A 323 2.56 -3.56 12.39
N ASP A 324 3.06 -2.34 12.57
CA ASP A 324 4.25 -2.12 13.39
C ASP A 324 4.00 -1.18 14.56
N LYS A 325 3.89 -1.79 15.74
CA LYS A 325 3.74 -1.06 17.01
C LYS A 325 4.97 -0.25 17.41
N GLU A 326 6.14 -0.48 16.80
CA GLU A 326 7.39 0.24 17.10
C GLU A 326 7.76 1.27 16.03
N GLN A 327 7.37 1.05 14.78
CA GLN A 327 7.49 2.00 13.68
C GLN A 327 6.15 2.71 13.49
N ALA A 328 6.15 3.87 12.87
CA ALA A 328 4.95 4.66 12.58
C ALA A 328 4.06 4.98 13.81
N ARG A 329 4.67 5.23 14.96
CA ARG A 329 3.95 5.65 16.19
C ARG A 329 3.54 7.11 16.18
N LEU A 330 4.25 7.97 15.46
CA LEU A 330 3.88 9.36 15.21
C LEU A 330 3.27 9.47 13.83
N VAL A 331 1.98 9.74 13.76
CA VAL A 331 1.27 9.97 12.49
C VAL A 331 1.07 11.47 12.28
N LEU A 332 1.70 12.02 11.24
CA LEU A 332 1.49 13.40 10.81
C LEU A 332 0.42 13.43 9.72
N GLY A 333 -0.70 14.08 9.99
CA GLY A 333 -1.79 14.23 9.05
C GLY A 333 -2.04 15.70 8.67
N ALA A 334 -2.48 15.93 7.41
CA ALA A 334 -2.97 17.22 6.99
C ALA A 334 -4.49 17.29 7.14
N VAL A 335 -4.98 18.37 7.72
CA VAL A 335 -6.41 18.68 7.80
C VAL A 335 -6.75 19.61 6.65
N SER A 336 -7.62 19.16 5.75
CA SER A 336 -8.12 20.01 4.66
C SER A 336 -9.28 20.84 5.17
N TYR A 337 -9.10 22.18 5.19
CA TYR A 337 -10.12 23.13 5.66
C TYR A 337 -11.17 23.51 4.62
N THR A 338 -11.20 22.86 3.47
CA THR A 338 -12.06 23.27 2.36
C THR A 338 -13.56 23.25 2.66
N HIS A 339 -13.99 22.78 3.85
CA HIS A 339 -15.40 22.70 4.23
C HIS A 339 -15.74 23.18 5.65
N LEU A 340 -14.81 23.87 6.33
CA LEU A 340 -15.05 24.45 7.65
C LEU A 340 -15.14 25.99 7.61
N THR A 341 -15.70 26.57 6.58
CA THR A 341 -16.28 27.88 6.68
C THR A 341 -17.63 27.73 7.38
N LEU A 342 -17.61 27.90 8.68
CA LEU A 342 -18.88 28.19 9.39
C LEU A 342 -19.53 29.38 8.70
N PRO A 343 -20.81 29.30 8.31
CA PRO A 343 -21.51 30.46 7.84
C PRO A 343 -21.52 31.48 9.01
N THR A 344 -20.90 32.61 8.77
CA THR A 344 -20.99 33.80 9.64
C THR A 344 -22.40 34.35 9.61
#